data_840a44e8c9584087cf672d1381d3cd29
#
_entry.id   840a44e8c9584087cf672d1381d3cd29
#
_cell.length_a   1.000
_cell.length_b   1.000
_cell.length_c   1.000
_cell.angle_alpha   90.00
_cell.angle_beta   90.00
_cell.angle_gamma   90.00
#
_symmetry.space_group_name_H-M   'P 1'
#
loop_
_entity.id
_entity.type
_entity.pdbx_description
1 polymer ?
#
loop_
_entity_poly.entity_id
_entity_poly.type
_entity_poly.pdbx_seq_one_letter_code
_entity_poly.pdbx_strand_id
1 'polypeptide(L)'
;MEGKSQILIYQTEDGLTKISVKLEDENIWLSIDQMAALFGRDKSTISRHIKNIFREGELQQNSVVANFATTASDNKTYQVDYYNLDVIISVGYRVKSVQGTKFRVWATEKLKEYLVKGFTMNDERLKNLGGGNYWKELLDRIRDIRSSEKVMYRQVLDLYATATDYDPKNEASITFFKMVQNKLHYAAHGNTASEVIYFRVDSEKPFVGLTHFKGSHPTQVEAMVAKNYLTEQELRVLNNLVSAYFDLAELNAIEEREMKMEDFIRELDNILSSAGRKVLDNAGKISHNQAEEKARKEYKKYKAKTLADVEKAYLRTINDLQKEAKKNVKKGK
;
A
#
# COMPACT_ATOMS: atom_id res chain seq x y z
N MET A 1 -6.15 -30.69 -14.69
CA MET A 1 -6.67 -30.97 -13.32
C MET A 1 -6.91 -29.64 -12.64
N GLU A 2 -8.17 -29.18 -12.61
CA GLU A 2 -8.54 -27.93 -11.94
C GLU A 2 -8.40 -28.14 -10.43
N GLY A 3 -7.44 -27.47 -9.83
CA GLY A 3 -7.24 -27.51 -8.40
C GLY A 3 -8.39 -26.81 -7.70
N LYS A 4 -9.28 -27.58 -7.06
CA LYS A 4 -10.24 -27.06 -6.09
C LYS A 4 -9.47 -26.51 -4.90
N SER A 5 -9.12 -25.24 -4.91
CA SER A 5 -8.58 -24.58 -3.74
C SER A 5 -9.67 -24.47 -2.69
N GLN A 6 -9.55 -25.24 -1.60
CA GLN A 6 -10.37 -25.03 -0.41
C GLN A 6 -9.93 -23.76 0.28
N ILE A 7 -10.71 -22.69 0.16
CA ILE A 7 -10.50 -21.48 0.94
C ILE A 7 -11.49 -21.49 2.09
N LEU A 8 -10.96 -21.43 3.30
CA LEU A 8 -11.75 -21.28 4.50
C LEU A 8 -12.21 -19.84 4.61
N ILE A 9 -13.46 -19.54 4.28
CA ILE A 9 -14.03 -18.21 4.49
C ILE A 9 -14.18 -17.94 5.99
N TYR A 10 -14.58 -18.98 6.72
CA TYR A 10 -14.87 -18.93 8.14
C TYR A 10 -14.83 -20.35 8.71
N GLN A 11 -14.09 -20.54 9.78
CA GLN A 11 -14.08 -21.79 10.53
C GLN A 11 -14.82 -21.59 11.86
N THR A 12 -15.85 -22.37 12.12
CA THR A 12 -16.47 -22.44 13.44
C THR A 12 -15.47 -23.05 14.43
N GLU A 13 -15.54 -22.68 15.71
CA GLU A 13 -14.65 -23.22 16.77
C GLU A 13 -14.69 -24.76 16.84
N ASP A 14 -15.78 -25.37 16.41
CA ASP A 14 -15.97 -26.81 16.30
C ASP A 14 -15.39 -27.45 15.03
N GLY A 15 -14.80 -26.64 14.13
CA GLY A 15 -14.17 -27.14 12.90
C GLY A 15 -15.11 -27.70 11.83
N LEU A 16 -16.42 -27.69 12.06
CA LEU A 16 -17.41 -28.47 11.29
C LEU A 16 -17.86 -27.79 9.98
N THR A 17 -17.63 -26.49 9.82
CA THR A 17 -18.05 -25.80 8.59
C THR A 17 -16.87 -25.58 7.66
N LYS A 18 -16.50 -26.59 6.88
CA LYS A 18 -15.60 -26.47 5.72
C LYS A 18 -16.45 -26.36 4.46
N ILE A 19 -16.43 -25.22 3.80
CA ILE A 19 -17.13 -25.00 2.54
C ILE A 19 -16.11 -25.00 1.41
N SER A 20 -16.30 -25.91 0.44
CA SER A 20 -15.54 -25.84 -0.82
C SER A 20 -16.02 -24.61 -1.60
N VAL A 21 -15.14 -23.64 -1.77
CA VAL A 21 -15.45 -22.42 -2.52
C VAL A 21 -14.76 -22.44 -3.87
N LYS A 22 -15.39 -21.85 -4.87
CA LYS A 22 -14.76 -21.59 -6.16
C LYS A 22 -13.98 -20.28 -6.04
N LEU A 23 -12.67 -20.36 -6.21
CA LEU A 23 -11.83 -19.20 -6.36
C LEU A 23 -11.63 -18.93 -7.85
N GLU A 24 -12.06 -17.77 -8.32
CA GLU A 24 -11.87 -17.33 -9.69
C GLU A 24 -11.61 -15.82 -9.67
N ASP A 25 -10.58 -15.36 -10.36
CA ASP A 25 -10.17 -13.96 -10.44
C ASP A 25 -10.02 -13.29 -9.06
N GLU A 26 -9.36 -13.98 -8.11
CA GLU A 26 -9.13 -13.51 -6.74
C GLU A 26 -10.41 -13.29 -5.91
N ASN A 27 -11.56 -13.75 -6.39
CA ASN A 27 -12.84 -13.64 -5.70
C ASN A 27 -13.39 -15.01 -5.27
N ILE A 28 -14.22 -15.00 -4.24
CA ILE A 28 -14.88 -16.18 -3.69
C ILE A 28 -16.32 -16.18 -4.15
N TRP A 29 -16.76 -17.33 -4.70
CA TRP A 29 -18.09 -17.51 -5.25
C TRP A 29 -18.83 -18.63 -4.53
N LEU A 30 -20.04 -18.36 -4.05
CA LEU A 30 -20.93 -19.33 -3.43
C LEU A 30 -22.30 -19.35 -4.10
N SER A 31 -22.86 -20.56 -4.25
CA SER A 31 -24.27 -20.74 -4.60
C SER A 31 -25.17 -20.45 -3.39
N ILE A 32 -26.49 -20.31 -3.64
CA ILE A 32 -27.49 -20.19 -2.56
C ILE A 32 -27.41 -21.37 -1.61
N ASP A 33 -27.18 -22.58 -2.11
CA ASP A 33 -27.07 -23.80 -1.33
C ASP A 33 -25.88 -23.77 -0.36
N GLN A 34 -24.75 -23.31 -0.86
CA GLN A 34 -23.55 -23.15 -0.05
C GLN A 34 -23.72 -22.05 1.00
N MET A 35 -24.38 -20.93 0.66
CA MET A 35 -24.70 -19.88 1.65
C MET A 35 -25.72 -20.35 2.68
N ALA A 36 -26.70 -21.17 2.30
CA ALA A 36 -27.68 -21.77 3.22
C ALA A 36 -26.98 -22.67 4.26
N ALA A 37 -26.03 -23.50 3.81
CA ALA A 37 -25.19 -24.31 4.67
C ALA A 37 -24.27 -23.45 5.57
N LEU A 38 -23.59 -22.43 5.00
CA LEU A 38 -22.71 -21.53 5.72
C LEU A 38 -23.40 -20.82 6.87
N PHE A 39 -24.58 -20.28 6.61
CA PHE A 39 -25.32 -19.47 7.59
C PHE A 39 -26.36 -20.25 8.40
N GLY A 40 -26.51 -21.56 8.17
CA GLY A 40 -27.47 -22.40 8.88
C GLY A 40 -28.91 -21.94 8.68
N ARG A 41 -29.29 -21.61 7.44
CA ARG A 41 -30.64 -21.16 7.06
C ARG A 41 -31.11 -21.86 5.80
N ASP A 42 -32.41 -21.85 5.58
CA ASP A 42 -33.02 -22.38 4.35
C ASP A 42 -32.73 -21.46 3.14
N LYS A 43 -32.76 -22.08 1.96
CA LYS A 43 -32.49 -21.41 0.68
C LYS A 43 -33.44 -20.23 0.41
N SER A 44 -34.69 -20.34 0.85
CA SER A 44 -35.71 -19.30 0.65
C SER A 44 -35.39 -18.04 1.44
N THR A 45 -34.88 -18.20 2.65
CA THR A 45 -34.40 -17.09 3.48
C THR A 45 -33.18 -16.41 2.86
N ILE A 46 -32.18 -17.17 2.40
CA ILE A 46 -31.00 -16.62 1.71
C ILE A 46 -31.42 -15.88 0.41
N SER A 47 -32.27 -16.50 -0.42
CA SER A 47 -32.78 -15.88 -1.64
C SER A 47 -33.51 -14.57 -1.37
N ARG A 48 -34.30 -14.50 -0.30
CA ARG A 48 -34.99 -13.26 0.12
C ARG A 48 -34.01 -12.17 0.52
N HIS A 49 -32.93 -12.49 1.24
CA HIS A 49 -31.91 -11.52 1.58
C HIS A 49 -31.19 -10.99 0.35
N ILE A 50 -30.82 -11.86 -0.60
CA ILE A 50 -30.19 -11.47 -1.85
C ILE A 50 -31.10 -10.54 -2.66
N LYS A 51 -32.40 -10.89 -2.83
CA LYS A 51 -33.37 -10.03 -3.51
C LYS A 51 -33.50 -8.66 -2.84
N ASN A 52 -33.44 -8.59 -1.52
CA ASN A 52 -33.52 -7.33 -0.78
C ASN A 52 -32.25 -6.48 -1.02
N ILE A 53 -31.07 -7.08 -1.02
CA ILE A 53 -29.79 -6.40 -1.32
C ILE A 53 -29.86 -5.68 -2.67
N PHE A 54 -30.33 -6.38 -3.71
CA PHE A 54 -30.49 -5.78 -5.05
C PHE A 54 -31.61 -4.73 -5.11
N ARG A 55 -32.75 -4.99 -4.46
CA ARG A 55 -33.88 -4.05 -4.41
C ARG A 55 -33.53 -2.76 -3.70
N GLU A 56 -32.72 -2.83 -2.64
CA GLU A 56 -32.27 -1.69 -1.84
C GLU A 56 -31.12 -0.93 -2.51
N GLY A 57 -30.58 -1.46 -3.64
CA GLY A 57 -29.49 -0.82 -4.37
C GLY A 57 -28.11 -0.93 -3.69
N GLU A 58 -27.97 -1.81 -2.68
CA GLU A 58 -26.70 -2.02 -1.98
C GLU A 58 -25.64 -2.58 -2.93
N LEU A 59 -26.03 -3.53 -3.79
CA LEU A 59 -25.18 -4.11 -4.82
C LEU A 59 -25.89 -4.17 -6.17
N GLN A 60 -25.12 -4.08 -7.27
CA GLN A 60 -25.67 -4.25 -8.63
C GLN A 60 -25.53 -5.71 -9.08
N GLN A 61 -26.63 -6.32 -9.48
CA GLN A 61 -26.69 -7.76 -9.80
C GLN A 61 -25.69 -8.18 -10.88
N ASN A 62 -25.52 -7.39 -11.93
CA ASN A 62 -24.66 -7.70 -13.06
C ASN A 62 -23.15 -7.74 -12.72
N SER A 63 -22.73 -7.16 -11.59
CA SER A 63 -21.33 -7.14 -11.15
C SER A 63 -20.98 -8.21 -10.10
N VAL A 64 -22.01 -8.86 -9.51
CA VAL A 64 -21.81 -9.73 -8.32
C VAL A 64 -22.43 -11.12 -8.49
N VAL A 65 -23.05 -11.42 -9.63
CA VAL A 65 -23.66 -12.71 -9.96
C VAL A 65 -23.02 -13.29 -11.22
N ALA A 66 -22.60 -14.54 -11.15
CA ALA A 66 -22.08 -15.30 -12.29
C ALA A 66 -22.83 -16.62 -12.43
N ASN A 67 -23.03 -17.08 -13.67
CA ASN A 67 -23.66 -18.33 -13.99
C ASN A 67 -22.60 -19.38 -14.29
N PHE A 68 -22.58 -20.47 -13.52
CA PHE A 68 -21.68 -21.59 -13.77
C PHE A 68 -22.45 -22.88 -14.04
N ALA A 69 -21.94 -23.65 -15.00
CA ALA A 69 -22.41 -25.00 -15.27
C ALA A 69 -21.94 -25.93 -14.14
N THR A 70 -22.86 -26.56 -13.43
CA THR A 70 -22.59 -27.50 -12.34
C THR A 70 -23.19 -28.86 -12.67
N THR A 71 -22.37 -29.92 -12.64
CA THR A 71 -22.85 -31.30 -12.83
C THR A 71 -23.39 -31.83 -11.50
N ALA A 72 -24.66 -32.16 -11.46
CA ALA A 72 -25.31 -32.74 -10.27
C ALA A 72 -25.04 -34.24 -10.15
N SER A 73 -25.47 -34.86 -9.03
CA SER A 73 -25.32 -36.27 -8.76
C SER A 73 -26.06 -37.19 -9.75
N ASP A 74 -26.99 -36.64 -10.54
CA ASP A 74 -27.72 -37.32 -11.61
C ASP A 74 -26.97 -37.27 -12.97
N ASN A 75 -25.71 -36.80 -12.98
CA ASN A 75 -24.87 -36.58 -14.17
C ASN A 75 -25.42 -35.55 -15.18
N LYS A 76 -26.42 -34.75 -14.79
CA LYS A 76 -26.90 -33.65 -15.63
C LYS A 76 -26.22 -32.35 -15.25
N THR A 77 -26.00 -31.51 -16.26
CA THR A 77 -25.40 -30.19 -16.07
C THR A 77 -26.52 -29.14 -15.96
N TYR A 78 -26.46 -28.38 -14.85
CA TYR A 78 -27.38 -27.30 -14.54
C TYR A 78 -26.63 -25.97 -14.54
N GLN A 79 -27.28 -24.90 -15.01
CA GLN A 79 -26.79 -23.55 -14.81
C GLN A 79 -27.20 -23.09 -13.42
N VAL A 80 -26.22 -22.73 -12.60
CA VAL A 80 -26.42 -22.32 -11.20
C VAL A 80 -25.85 -20.91 -11.03
N ASP A 81 -26.64 -20.05 -10.38
CA ASP A 81 -26.19 -18.73 -9.98
C ASP A 81 -25.23 -18.82 -8.79
N TYR A 82 -24.06 -18.21 -8.97
CA TYR A 82 -23.07 -18.02 -7.92
C TYR A 82 -22.95 -16.52 -7.62
N TYR A 83 -22.73 -16.22 -6.38
CA TYR A 83 -22.66 -14.89 -5.82
C TYR A 83 -21.26 -14.65 -5.25
N ASN A 84 -20.71 -13.48 -5.52
CA ASN A 84 -19.36 -13.13 -5.08
C ASN A 84 -19.29 -12.83 -3.57
N LEU A 85 -18.08 -12.53 -3.09
CA LEU A 85 -17.82 -12.26 -1.68
C LEU A 85 -18.64 -11.07 -1.14
N ASP A 86 -18.94 -10.05 -1.94
CA ASP A 86 -19.72 -8.89 -1.52
C ASP A 86 -21.14 -9.30 -1.11
N VAL A 87 -21.80 -10.14 -1.93
CA VAL A 87 -23.13 -10.69 -1.61
C VAL A 87 -23.08 -11.58 -0.38
N ILE A 88 -22.04 -12.42 -0.25
CA ILE A 88 -21.87 -13.32 0.91
C ILE A 88 -21.77 -12.51 2.20
N ILE A 89 -20.98 -11.45 2.20
CA ILE A 89 -20.81 -10.53 3.34
C ILE A 89 -22.15 -9.86 3.68
N SER A 90 -22.83 -9.28 2.69
CA SER A 90 -24.11 -8.58 2.87
C SER A 90 -25.19 -9.50 3.43
N VAL A 91 -25.26 -10.75 2.96
CA VAL A 91 -26.17 -11.78 3.52
C VAL A 91 -25.77 -12.11 4.97
N GLY A 92 -24.49 -12.28 5.26
CA GLY A 92 -23.97 -12.60 6.60
C GLY A 92 -24.33 -11.55 7.64
N TYR A 93 -24.35 -10.27 7.26
CA TYR A 93 -24.77 -9.18 8.14
C TYR A 93 -26.29 -9.13 8.36
N ARG A 94 -27.10 -9.65 7.44
CA ARG A 94 -28.58 -9.59 7.51
C ARG A 94 -29.20 -10.83 8.12
N VAL A 95 -28.54 -11.97 8.03
CA VAL A 95 -29.11 -13.27 8.44
C VAL A 95 -29.18 -13.41 9.96
N LYS A 96 -30.37 -13.77 10.48
CA LYS A 96 -30.61 -14.00 11.90
C LYS A 96 -30.42 -15.50 12.22
N SER A 97 -29.16 -15.94 12.45
CA SER A 97 -28.80 -17.30 12.86
C SER A 97 -27.63 -17.28 13.83
N VAL A 98 -27.36 -18.39 14.50
CA VAL A 98 -26.16 -18.57 15.34
C VAL A 98 -24.90 -18.40 14.50
N GLN A 99 -24.84 -19.03 13.32
CA GLN A 99 -23.71 -18.93 12.39
C GLN A 99 -23.55 -17.50 11.86
N GLY A 100 -24.65 -16.81 11.51
CA GLY A 100 -24.60 -15.40 11.12
C GLY A 100 -24.10 -14.50 12.25
N THR A 101 -24.43 -14.80 13.51
CA THR A 101 -23.88 -14.07 14.65
C THR A 101 -22.37 -14.32 14.80
N LYS A 102 -21.93 -15.57 14.75
CA LYS A 102 -20.50 -15.91 14.78
C LYS A 102 -19.73 -15.23 13.64
N PHE A 103 -20.30 -15.23 12.42
CA PHE A 103 -19.71 -14.53 11.28
C PHE A 103 -19.54 -13.01 11.54
N ARG A 104 -20.54 -12.34 12.08
CA ARG A 104 -20.46 -10.91 12.41
C ARG A 104 -19.43 -10.62 13.49
N VAL A 105 -19.34 -11.46 14.53
CA VAL A 105 -18.31 -11.31 15.57
C VAL A 105 -16.93 -11.40 14.95
N TRP A 106 -16.65 -12.46 14.18
CA TRP A 106 -15.38 -12.63 13.47
C TRP A 106 -15.05 -11.46 12.52
N ALA A 107 -16.00 -11.03 11.70
CA ALA A 107 -15.80 -9.91 10.78
C ALA A 107 -15.53 -8.59 11.53
N THR A 108 -16.22 -8.37 12.65
CA THR A 108 -16.01 -7.19 13.51
C THR A 108 -14.62 -7.23 14.16
N GLU A 109 -14.15 -8.38 14.61
CA GLU A 109 -12.79 -8.53 15.16
C GLU A 109 -11.72 -8.22 14.11
N LYS A 110 -11.87 -8.75 12.88
CA LYS A 110 -10.94 -8.45 11.79
C LYS A 110 -10.94 -6.98 11.39
N LEU A 111 -12.12 -6.36 11.30
CA LEU A 111 -12.23 -4.93 11.03
C LEU A 111 -11.63 -4.09 12.16
N LYS A 112 -11.90 -4.45 13.42
CA LYS A 112 -11.31 -3.78 14.59
C LYS A 112 -9.79 -3.90 14.60
N GLU A 113 -9.25 -5.08 14.32
CA GLU A 113 -7.82 -5.31 14.22
C GLU A 113 -7.19 -4.39 13.16
N TYR A 114 -7.79 -4.34 11.96
CA TYR A 114 -7.34 -3.46 10.87
C TYR A 114 -7.41 -1.97 11.25
N LEU A 115 -8.51 -1.51 11.85
CA LEU A 115 -8.68 -0.11 12.23
C LEU A 115 -7.71 0.34 13.34
N VAL A 116 -7.38 -0.56 14.27
CA VAL A 116 -6.48 -0.24 15.39
C VAL A 116 -5.02 -0.39 15.00
N LYS A 117 -4.65 -1.48 14.31
CA LYS A 117 -3.25 -1.81 13.97
C LYS A 117 -2.82 -1.33 12.58
N GLY A 118 -3.78 -1.07 11.67
CA GLY A 118 -3.52 -0.76 10.26
C GLY A 118 -3.30 -2.00 9.38
N PHE A 119 -3.37 -3.20 9.94
CA PHE A 119 -3.27 -4.47 9.21
C PHE A 119 -4.04 -5.58 9.92
N THR A 120 -4.36 -6.63 9.16
CA THR A 120 -4.83 -7.93 9.66
C THR A 120 -4.20 -9.03 8.80
N MET A 121 -3.77 -10.14 9.42
CA MET A 121 -3.09 -11.24 8.73
C MET A 121 -3.65 -12.59 9.15
N ASN A 122 -3.52 -13.56 8.27
CA ASN A 122 -3.74 -14.97 8.56
C ASN A 122 -2.39 -15.70 8.51
N ASP A 123 -1.70 -15.71 9.64
CA ASP A 123 -0.35 -16.26 9.78
C ASP A 123 -0.30 -17.75 9.41
N GLU A 124 -1.32 -18.51 9.81
CA GLU A 124 -1.41 -19.95 9.50
C GLU A 124 -1.50 -20.19 7.99
N ARG A 125 -2.35 -19.42 7.30
CA ARG A 125 -2.46 -19.50 5.83
C ARG A 125 -1.16 -19.14 5.14
N LEU A 126 -0.49 -18.07 5.60
CA LEU A 126 0.78 -17.63 5.03
C LEU A 126 1.90 -18.64 5.22
N LYS A 127 1.94 -19.34 6.38
CA LYS A 127 2.91 -20.40 6.67
C LYS A 127 2.64 -21.67 5.87
N ASN A 128 1.38 -22.13 5.84
CA ASN A 128 1.00 -23.42 5.26
C ASN A 128 1.04 -23.48 3.73
N LEU A 129 0.83 -22.35 3.04
CA LEU A 129 0.86 -22.29 1.57
C LEU A 129 2.25 -22.00 0.98
N GLY A 130 3.32 -22.05 1.80
CA GLY A 130 4.67 -21.68 1.36
C GLY A 130 4.75 -20.23 0.87
N GLY A 131 3.76 -19.41 1.28
CA GLY A 131 3.68 -17.99 1.01
C GLY A 131 3.20 -17.59 -0.39
N GLY A 132 3.32 -18.43 -1.40
CA GLY A 132 2.88 -18.13 -2.76
C GLY A 132 3.21 -16.69 -3.22
N ASN A 133 2.41 -16.14 -4.12
CA ASN A 133 2.55 -14.75 -4.56
C ASN A 133 2.26 -13.72 -3.44
N TYR A 134 1.32 -14.03 -2.53
CA TYR A 134 0.95 -13.14 -1.42
C TYR A 134 2.04 -12.98 -0.37
N TRP A 135 2.87 -14.02 -0.13
CA TRP A 135 4.03 -13.90 0.75
C TRP A 135 5.05 -12.88 0.21
N LYS A 136 5.31 -12.92 -1.10
CA LYS A 136 6.22 -11.97 -1.75
C LYS A 136 5.65 -10.55 -1.70
N GLU A 137 4.36 -10.38 -1.98
CA GLU A 137 3.65 -9.10 -1.85
C GLU A 137 3.76 -8.54 -0.43
N LEU A 138 3.49 -9.37 0.59
CA LEU A 138 3.59 -8.98 2.00
C LEU A 138 5.01 -8.52 2.35
N LEU A 139 6.04 -9.27 1.94
CA LEU A 139 7.43 -8.89 2.16
C LEU A 139 7.78 -7.56 1.48
N ASP A 140 7.35 -7.37 0.24
CA ASP A 140 7.61 -6.13 -0.49
C ASP A 140 6.92 -4.93 0.19
N ARG A 141 5.70 -5.10 0.70
CA ARG A 141 5.00 -4.06 1.49
C ARG A 141 5.69 -3.74 2.81
N ILE A 142 6.12 -4.76 3.57
CA ILE A 142 6.85 -4.57 4.82
C ILE A 142 8.15 -3.80 4.56
N ARG A 143 8.92 -4.20 3.54
CA ARG A 143 10.15 -3.52 3.16
C ARG A 143 9.92 -2.08 2.70
N ASP A 144 8.85 -1.84 1.96
CA ASP A 144 8.47 -0.49 1.54
C ASP A 144 8.11 0.42 2.73
N ILE A 145 7.33 -0.09 3.69
CA ILE A 145 7.01 0.63 4.93
C ILE A 145 8.29 0.92 5.70
N ARG A 146 9.17 -0.08 5.89
CA ARG A 146 10.42 0.03 6.63
C ARG A 146 11.39 1.04 6.01
N SER A 147 11.44 1.12 4.70
CA SER A 147 12.28 2.07 3.96
C SER A 147 11.63 3.46 3.77
N SER A 148 10.41 3.67 4.28
CA SER A 148 9.82 5.00 4.27
C SER A 148 10.62 5.95 5.14
N GLU A 149 10.77 7.21 4.71
CA GLU A 149 11.66 8.18 5.35
C GLU A 149 11.41 8.33 6.85
N LYS A 150 10.14 8.41 7.26
CA LYS A 150 9.76 8.55 8.67
C LYS A 150 10.10 7.31 9.51
N VAL A 151 9.82 6.11 8.97
CA VAL A 151 10.09 4.84 9.69
C VAL A 151 11.59 4.60 9.76
N MET A 152 12.30 4.79 8.65
CA MET A 152 13.75 4.67 8.59
C MET A 152 14.43 5.65 9.56
N TYR A 153 13.99 6.92 9.61
CA TYR A 153 14.52 7.90 10.56
C TYR A 153 14.34 7.44 12.01
N ARG A 154 13.15 6.93 12.36
CA ARG A 154 12.89 6.42 13.72
C ARG A 154 13.77 5.21 14.04
N GLN A 155 13.87 4.25 13.14
CA GLN A 155 14.73 3.07 13.31
C GLN A 155 16.20 3.45 13.48
N VAL A 156 16.71 4.42 12.71
CA VAL A 156 18.07 4.94 12.87
C VAL A 156 18.25 5.58 14.25
N LEU A 157 17.27 6.34 14.74
CA LEU A 157 17.33 6.93 16.08
C LEU A 157 17.29 5.87 17.19
N ASP A 158 16.45 4.84 17.04
CA ASP A 158 16.34 3.75 18.01
C ASP A 158 17.67 2.97 18.10
N LEU A 159 18.29 2.65 16.97
CA LEU A 159 19.61 2.05 16.92
C LEU A 159 20.69 2.95 17.54
N TYR A 160 20.64 4.22 17.19
CA TYR A 160 21.56 5.21 17.68
C TYR A 160 21.52 5.35 19.21
N ALA A 161 20.32 5.24 19.79
CA ALA A 161 20.14 5.27 21.23
C ALA A 161 20.79 4.07 21.95
N THR A 162 21.14 2.99 21.25
CA THR A 162 21.89 1.85 21.79
C THR A 162 23.41 2.04 21.73
N ALA A 163 23.90 3.05 21.01
CA ALA A 163 25.33 3.33 20.94
C ALA A 163 25.88 3.82 22.28
N THR A 164 27.08 3.34 22.68
CA THR A 164 27.72 3.69 23.96
C THR A 164 28.16 5.14 24.04
N ASP A 165 28.32 5.80 22.89
CA ASP A 165 28.68 7.21 22.72
C ASP A 165 27.52 8.11 22.31
N TYR A 166 26.26 7.64 22.52
CA TYR A 166 25.08 8.41 22.20
C TYR A 166 24.90 9.65 23.10
N ASP A 167 24.74 10.80 22.45
CA ASP A 167 24.34 12.05 23.11
C ASP A 167 23.12 12.65 22.41
N PRO A 168 21.93 12.67 23.06
CA PRO A 168 20.69 13.17 22.44
C PRO A 168 20.71 14.68 22.13
N LYS A 169 21.67 15.44 22.68
CA LYS A 169 21.83 16.87 22.44
C LYS A 169 22.79 17.20 21.31
N ASN A 170 23.44 16.19 20.73
CA ASN A 170 24.45 16.38 19.71
C ASN A 170 23.81 16.41 18.31
N GLU A 171 24.20 17.39 17.46
CA GLU A 171 23.84 17.45 16.04
C GLU A 171 24.34 16.22 15.25
N ALA A 172 25.21 15.42 15.84
CA ALA A 172 25.71 14.17 15.27
C ALA A 172 24.57 13.19 14.85
N SER A 173 23.45 13.17 15.56
CA SER A 173 22.28 12.32 15.21
C SER A 173 21.69 12.64 13.85
N ILE A 174 21.54 13.93 13.54
CA ILE A 174 21.01 14.37 12.23
C ILE A 174 22.02 14.06 11.12
N THR A 175 23.31 14.26 11.40
CA THR A 175 24.40 13.97 10.47
C THR A 175 24.49 12.49 10.16
N PHE A 176 24.36 11.65 11.18
CA PHE A 176 24.38 10.19 11.06
C PHE A 176 23.21 9.70 10.18
N PHE A 177 21.98 10.15 10.43
CA PHE A 177 20.85 9.80 9.60
C PHE A 177 21.06 10.15 8.11
N LYS A 178 21.53 11.37 7.84
CA LYS A 178 21.85 11.81 6.47
C LYS A 178 22.92 10.93 5.82
N MET A 179 23.92 10.51 6.60
CA MET A 179 24.99 9.65 6.10
C MET A 179 24.46 8.25 5.76
N VAL A 180 23.68 7.62 6.65
CA VAL A 180 23.05 6.32 6.40
C VAL A 180 22.15 6.39 5.19
N GLN A 181 21.27 7.40 5.11
CA GLN A 181 20.38 7.59 3.99
C GLN A 181 21.13 7.74 2.66
N ASN A 182 22.16 8.59 2.64
CA ASN A 182 22.93 8.83 1.40
C ASN A 182 23.72 7.58 0.96
N LYS A 183 24.30 6.82 1.89
CA LYS A 183 25.02 5.57 1.59
C LYS A 183 24.07 4.52 0.99
N LEU A 184 22.88 4.35 1.57
CA LEU A 184 21.87 3.44 1.06
C LEU A 184 21.36 3.83 -0.33
N HIS A 185 21.06 5.11 -0.55
CA HIS A 185 20.68 5.62 -1.87
C HIS A 185 21.80 5.40 -2.88
N TYR A 186 23.01 5.80 -2.55
CA TYR A 186 24.15 5.65 -3.47
C TYR A 186 24.41 4.18 -3.84
N ALA A 187 24.34 3.28 -2.88
CA ALA A 187 24.45 1.85 -3.11
C ALA A 187 23.34 1.28 -4.00
N ALA A 188 22.13 1.86 -3.92
CA ALA A 188 20.99 1.39 -4.73
C ALA A 188 21.07 1.83 -6.19
N HIS A 189 21.49 3.06 -6.49
CA HIS A 189 21.38 3.66 -7.83
C HIS A 189 22.50 4.64 -8.20
N GLY A 190 23.57 4.74 -7.39
CA GLY A 190 24.77 5.54 -7.72
C GLY A 190 24.64 7.04 -7.48
N ASN A 191 23.61 7.52 -6.80
CA ASN A 191 23.43 8.93 -6.46
C ASN A 191 23.01 9.06 -4.99
N THR A 192 23.34 10.19 -4.35
CA THR A 192 22.75 10.53 -3.05
C THR A 192 21.29 10.94 -3.22
N ALA A 193 20.55 11.03 -2.10
CA ALA A 193 19.15 11.46 -2.13
C ALA A 193 18.97 12.84 -2.80
N SER A 194 19.86 13.79 -2.45
CA SER A 194 19.85 15.14 -3.06
C SER A 194 20.16 15.12 -4.56
N GLU A 195 21.10 14.28 -4.98
CA GLU A 195 21.46 14.14 -6.40
C GLU A 195 20.31 13.54 -7.21
N VAL A 196 19.58 12.55 -6.67
CA VAL A 196 18.39 11.99 -7.34
C VAL A 196 17.36 13.08 -7.61
N ILE A 197 16.99 13.85 -6.60
CA ILE A 197 16.04 14.95 -6.76
C ILE A 197 16.56 15.93 -7.81
N TYR A 198 17.81 16.36 -7.65
CA TYR A 198 18.40 17.38 -8.52
C TYR A 198 18.47 16.98 -9.99
N PHE A 199 18.87 15.73 -10.28
CA PHE A 199 19.03 15.28 -11.67
C PHE A 199 17.72 14.80 -12.32
N ARG A 200 16.73 14.38 -11.54
CA ARG A 200 15.50 13.77 -12.07
C ARG A 200 14.31 14.71 -12.12
N VAL A 201 14.27 15.74 -11.24
CA VAL A 201 13.20 16.74 -11.26
C VAL A 201 13.26 17.57 -12.55
N ASP A 202 12.16 17.60 -13.30
CA ASP A 202 12.07 18.27 -14.59
C ASP A 202 10.60 18.58 -14.92
N SER A 203 10.29 19.87 -15.05
CA SER A 203 8.94 20.35 -15.37
C SER A 203 8.44 19.96 -16.76
N GLU A 204 9.34 19.53 -17.67
CA GLU A 204 8.97 19.04 -19.00
C GLU A 204 8.54 17.57 -19.00
N LYS A 205 8.90 16.82 -17.95
CA LYS A 205 8.51 15.41 -17.81
C LYS A 205 7.11 15.26 -17.22
N PRO A 206 6.40 14.17 -17.56
CA PRO A 206 5.16 13.81 -16.86
C PRO A 206 5.38 13.82 -15.35
N PHE A 207 4.43 14.39 -14.61
CA PHE A 207 4.45 14.43 -13.15
C PHE A 207 5.75 15.02 -12.54
N VAL A 208 6.35 15.97 -13.23
CA VAL A 208 7.62 16.61 -12.87
C VAL A 208 8.79 15.63 -12.69
N GLY A 209 8.70 14.46 -13.35
CA GLY A 209 9.68 13.38 -13.29
C GLY A 209 9.49 12.39 -12.14
N LEU A 210 8.44 12.51 -11.33
CA LEU A 210 8.10 11.54 -10.29
C LEU A 210 7.54 10.25 -10.91
N THR A 211 7.93 9.13 -10.33
CA THR A 211 7.42 7.78 -10.65
C THR A 211 6.37 7.31 -9.64
N HIS A 212 6.42 7.85 -8.41
CA HIS A 212 5.53 7.49 -7.31
C HIS A 212 5.00 8.76 -6.63
N PHE A 213 3.67 8.84 -6.44
CA PHE A 213 3.00 9.93 -5.71
C PHE A 213 1.55 9.53 -5.38
N LYS A 214 0.87 10.27 -4.50
CA LYS A 214 -0.52 10.02 -4.12
C LYS A 214 -1.48 10.84 -4.97
N GLY A 215 -2.62 10.25 -5.31
CA GLY A 215 -3.68 10.95 -6.07
C GLY A 215 -3.38 11.06 -7.55
N SER A 216 -4.07 11.98 -8.24
CA SER A 216 -3.96 12.17 -9.70
C SER A 216 -2.77 13.04 -10.13
N HIS A 217 -2.23 13.86 -9.24
CA HIS A 217 -1.10 14.76 -9.50
C HIS A 217 -0.20 14.85 -8.27
N PRO A 218 1.13 14.92 -8.46
CA PRO A 218 2.06 15.05 -7.36
C PRO A 218 1.93 16.39 -6.65
N THR A 219 2.26 16.40 -5.37
CA THR A 219 2.37 17.60 -4.54
C THR A 219 3.81 18.13 -4.52
N GLN A 220 3.98 19.38 -4.11
CA GLN A 220 5.32 19.98 -3.94
C GLN A 220 6.14 19.24 -2.88
N VAL A 221 5.51 18.71 -1.83
CA VAL A 221 6.18 17.94 -0.78
C VAL A 221 6.70 16.61 -1.35
N GLU A 222 5.91 15.96 -2.19
CA GLU A 222 6.33 14.71 -2.85
C GLU A 222 7.48 14.92 -3.81
N ALA A 223 7.56 16.11 -4.48
CA ALA A 223 8.68 16.46 -5.35
C ALA A 223 10.00 16.68 -4.60
N MET A 224 9.99 16.76 -3.26
CA MET A 224 11.18 16.90 -2.42
C MET A 224 11.65 15.57 -1.83
N VAL A 225 11.01 14.46 -2.16
CA VAL A 225 11.32 13.12 -1.65
C VAL A 225 12.02 12.32 -2.73
N ALA A 226 13.29 11.99 -2.52
CA ALA A 226 14.13 11.27 -3.49
C ALA A 226 13.54 9.92 -3.91
N LYS A 227 12.94 9.19 -2.98
CA LYS A 227 12.31 7.88 -3.22
C LYS A 227 11.25 7.94 -4.32
N ASN A 228 10.56 9.06 -4.46
CA ASN A 228 9.48 9.25 -5.43
C ASN A 228 9.96 9.35 -6.90
N TYR A 229 11.26 9.48 -7.12
CA TYR A 229 11.87 9.50 -8.45
C TYR A 229 12.53 8.18 -8.85
N LEU A 230 12.49 7.16 -7.99
CA LEU A 230 13.14 5.88 -8.23
C LEU A 230 12.30 4.99 -9.14
N THR A 231 12.95 4.25 -10.03
CA THR A 231 12.29 3.16 -10.75
C THR A 231 11.91 2.04 -9.78
N GLU A 232 10.97 1.17 -10.16
CA GLU A 232 10.60 0.01 -9.33
C GLU A 232 11.81 -0.84 -8.96
N GLN A 233 12.76 -1.04 -9.89
CA GLN A 233 13.95 -1.83 -9.63
C GLN A 233 14.88 -1.15 -8.62
N GLU A 234 15.13 0.16 -8.77
CA GLU A 234 15.93 0.93 -7.81
C GLU A 234 15.29 0.94 -6.42
N LEU A 235 13.95 1.09 -6.37
CA LEU A 235 13.19 1.06 -5.15
C LEU A 235 13.28 -0.31 -4.45
N ARG A 236 13.13 -1.41 -5.20
CA ARG A 236 13.31 -2.76 -4.66
C ARG A 236 14.72 -2.98 -4.10
N VAL A 237 15.74 -2.51 -4.79
CA VAL A 237 17.13 -2.61 -4.31
C VAL A 237 17.28 -1.81 -3.02
N LEU A 238 16.84 -0.54 -2.99
CA LEU A 238 16.90 0.30 -1.80
C LEU A 238 16.19 -0.35 -0.60
N ASN A 239 14.95 -0.81 -0.81
CA ASN A 239 14.13 -1.45 0.22
C ASN A 239 14.81 -2.70 0.81
N ASN A 240 15.49 -3.51 -0.02
CA ASN A 240 16.22 -4.68 0.45
C ASN A 240 17.48 -4.31 1.23
N LEU A 241 18.24 -3.30 0.78
CA LEU A 241 19.43 -2.83 1.49
C LEU A 241 19.09 -2.24 2.86
N VAL A 242 18.02 -1.43 2.93
CA VAL A 242 17.47 -0.89 4.18
C VAL A 242 17.10 -2.03 5.14
N SER A 243 16.37 -3.05 4.66
CA SER A 243 15.97 -4.19 5.49
C SER A 243 17.19 -4.96 6.01
N ALA A 244 18.16 -5.29 5.14
CA ALA A 244 19.36 -6.03 5.52
C ALA A 244 20.18 -5.28 6.59
N TYR A 245 20.31 -3.97 6.46
CA TYR A 245 21.02 -3.14 7.45
C TYR A 245 20.33 -3.17 8.81
N PHE A 246 19.03 -2.92 8.86
CA PHE A 246 18.31 -2.90 10.12
C PHE A 246 18.17 -4.28 10.76
N ASP A 247 18.05 -5.36 9.97
CA ASP A 247 18.00 -6.72 10.50
C ASP A 247 19.32 -7.09 11.20
N LEU A 248 20.47 -6.71 10.62
CA LEU A 248 21.77 -6.94 11.26
C LEU A 248 21.99 -6.04 12.51
N ALA A 249 21.57 -4.79 12.42
CA ALA A 249 21.69 -3.86 13.53
C ALA A 249 20.80 -4.27 14.73
N GLU A 250 19.59 -4.80 14.46
CA GLU A 250 18.71 -5.36 15.47
C GLU A 250 19.30 -6.62 16.11
N LEU A 251 19.96 -7.49 15.31
CA LEU A 251 20.67 -8.65 15.83
C LEU A 251 21.78 -8.25 16.81
N ASN A 252 22.58 -7.24 16.48
CA ASN A 252 23.62 -6.75 17.38
C ASN A 252 23.04 -6.19 18.70
N ALA A 253 21.88 -5.52 18.62
CA ALA A 253 21.19 -5.03 19.82
C ALA A 253 20.64 -6.19 20.69
N ILE A 254 20.10 -7.25 20.08
CA ILE A 254 19.63 -8.45 20.81
C ILE A 254 20.81 -9.18 21.48
N GLU A 255 21.97 -9.21 20.83
CA GLU A 255 23.18 -9.82 21.37
C GLU A 255 23.93 -8.92 22.37
N GLU A 256 23.38 -7.76 22.71
CA GLU A 256 23.94 -6.77 23.65
C GLU A 256 25.41 -6.39 23.32
N ARG A 257 25.73 -6.34 22.03
CA ARG A 257 27.07 -5.94 21.57
C ARG A 257 27.27 -4.44 21.85
N GLU A 258 28.33 -4.13 22.57
CA GLU A 258 28.74 -2.73 22.75
C GLU A 258 29.18 -2.13 21.40
N MET A 259 28.44 -1.17 20.92
CA MET A 259 28.69 -0.51 19.63
C MET A 259 28.74 1.02 19.81
N LYS A 260 29.67 1.63 19.10
CA LYS A 260 29.72 3.09 18.93
C LYS A 260 29.02 3.48 17.62
N MET A 261 28.71 4.75 17.48
CA MET A 261 28.09 5.27 16.26
C MET A 261 28.88 4.97 14.99
N GLU A 262 30.20 5.04 15.09
CA GLU A 262 31.11 4.72 13.98
C GLU A 262 31.04 3.23 13.59
N ASP A 263 30.78 2.34 14.52
CA ASP A 263 30.64 0.90 14.26
C ASP A 263 29.40 0.62 13.40
N PHE A 264 28.28 1.30 13.64
CA PHE A 264 27.07 1.19 12.81
C PHE A 264 27.31 1.62 11.36
N ILE A 265 28.12 2.68 11.14
CA ILE A 265 28.50 3.11 9.79
C ILE A 265 29.38 2.06 9.12
N ARG A 266 30.39 1.55 9.84
CA ARG A 266 31.32 0.53 9.34
C ARG A 266 30.55 -0.76 8.96
N GLU A 267 29.57 -1.16 9.76
CA GLU A 267 28.72 -2.31 9.44
C GLU A 267 27.85 -2.08 8.20
N LEU A 268 27.28 -0.89 8.05
CA LEU A 268 26.58 -0.53 6.84
C LEU A 268 27.48 -0.67 5.62
N ASP A 269 28.72 -0.14 5.69
CA ASP A 269 29.68 -0.23 4.59
C ASP A 269 30.07 -1.69 4.26
N ASN A 270 30.19 -2.53 5.29
CA ASN A 270 30.46 -3.96 5.13
C ASN A 270 29.28 -4.68 4.44
N ILE A 271 28.05 -4.39 4.83
CA ILE A 271 26.84 -4.94 4.19
C ILE A 271 26.78 -4.53 2.72
N LEU A 272 26.97 -3.24 2.45
CA LEU A 272 26.91 -2.72 1.09
C LEU A 272 28.01 -3.34 0.20
N SER A 273 29.23 -3.45 0.73
CA SER A 273 30.36 -4.07 0.04
C SER A 273 30.14 -5.55 -0.21
N SER A 274 29.64 -6.31 0.77
CA SER A 274 29.33 -7.74 0.63
C SER A 274 28.21 -8.01 -0.36
N ALA A 275 27.26 -7.05 -0.51
CA ALA A 275 26.25 -7.08 -1.55
C ALA A 275 26.76 -6.64 -2.94
N GLY A 276 28.08 -6.43 -3.12
CA GLY A 276 28.70 -6.00 -4.38
C GLY A 276 28.34 -4.56 -4.77
N ARG A 277 27.96 -3.71 -3.80
CA ARG A 277 27.57 -2.32 -4.04
C ARG A 277 28.72 -1.36 -3.79
N LYS A 278 28.71 -0.24 -4.52
CA LYS A 278 29.65 0.85 -4.29
C LYS A 278 29.27 1.58 -3.00
N VAL A 279 30.25 1.82 -2.16
CA VAL A 279 30.10 2.58 -0.93
C VAL A 279 30.38 4.06 -1.19
N LEU A 280 29.55 4.93 -0.64
CA LEU A 280 29.75 6.37 -0.71
C LEU A 280 30.78 6.79 0.35
N ASP A 281 31.86 7.43 -0.07
CA ASP A 281 32.96 7.91 0.75
C ASP A 281 32.96 9.43 0.98
N ASN A 282 31.99 10.15 0.37
CA ASN A 282 31.88 11.61 0.43
C ASN A 282 30.43 12.06 0.65
N ALA A 283 30.21 13.36 0.78
CA ALA A 283 28.87 13.94 1.04
C ALA A 283 27.97 14.02 -0.23
N GLY A 284 28.47 13.62 -1.41
CA GLY A 284 27.81 13.86 -2.70
C GLY A 284 28.14 15.26 -3.25
N LYS A 285 27.75 15.49 -4.50
CA LYS A 285 28.06 16.73 -5.23
C LYS A 285 26.99 17.81 -5.09
N ILE A 286 25.79 17.43 -4.69
CA ILE A 286 24.61 18.30 -4.59
C ILE A 286 24.16 18.39 -3.13
N SER A 287 24.10 19.60 -2.61
CA SER A 287 23.58 19.84 -1.27
C SER A 287 22.05 19.69 -1.23
N HIS A 288 21.50 19.43 -0.04
CA HIS A 288 20.05 19.35 0.16
C HIS A 288 19.33 20.63 -0.29
N ASN A 289 19.87 21.81 0.08
CA ASN A 289 19.28 23.08 -0.31
C ASN A 289 19.24 23.28 -1.83
N GLN A 290 20.29 22.92 -2.55
CA GLN A 290 20.32 23.00 -4.02
C GLN A 290 19.27 22.09 -4.66
N ALA A 291 19.09 20.88 -4.11
CA ALA A 291 18.08 19.94 -4.59
C ALA A 291 16.66 20.47 -4.36
N GLU A 292 16.39 20.96 -3.13
CA GLU A 292 15.08 21.54 -2.79
C GLU A 292 14.76 22.79 -3.63
N GLU A 293 15.69 23.70 -3.79
CA GLU A 293 15.48 24.90 -4.61
C GLU A 293 15.12 24.54 -6.06
N LYS A 294 15.86 23.59 -6.63
CA LYS A 294 15.55 23.10 -7.97
C LYS A 294 14.18 22.44 -8.03
N ALA A 295 13.86 21.58 -7.07
CA ALA A 295 12.57 20.91 -7.00
C ALA A 295 11.40 21.91 -6.89
N ARG A 296 11.52 22.93 -6.04
CA ARG A 296 10.53 24.01 -5.91
C ARG A 296 10.35 24.79 -7.22
N LYS A 297 11.46 25.12 -7.88
CA LYS A 297 11.46 25.86 -9.15
C LYS A 297 10.78 25.05 -10.27
N GLU A 298 11.18 23.79 -10.44
CA GLU A 298 10.61 22.91 -11.46
C GLU A 298 9.14 22.56 -11.16
N TYR A 299 8.78 22.30 -9.90
CA TYR A 299 7.40 22.07 -9.52
C TYR A 299 6.50 23.29 -9.78
N LYS A 300 6.99 24.52 -9.51
CA LYS A 300 6.24 25.76 -9.80
C LYS A 300 5.95 25.90 -11.31
N LYS A 301 6.93 25.57 -12.16
CA LYS A 301 6.74 25.56 -13.62
C LYS A 301 5.74 24.49 -14.05
N TYR A 302 5.87 23.27 -13.51
CA TYR A 302 4.95 22.17 -13.76
C TYR A 302 3.51 22.55 -13.36
N LYS A 303 3.32 23.11 -12.17
CA LYS A 303 2.02 23.57 -11.70
C LYS A 303 1.42 24.65 -12.61
N ALA A 304 2.22 25.60 -13.06
CA ALA A 304 1.77 26.64 -14.01
C ALA A 304 1.31 26.06 -15.34
N LYS A 305 1.88 24.93 -15.79
CA LYS A 305 1.47 24.21 -17.01
C LYS A 305 0.21 23.40 -16.82
N THR A 306 0.11 22.65 -15.73
CA THR A 306 -1.00 21.72 -15.48
C THR A 306 -2.29 22.38 -14.97
N LEU A 307 -2.18 23.45 -14.18
CA LEU A 307 -3.33 24.28 -13.78
C LEU A 307 -3.80 25.22 -14.91
N ALA A 308 -2.96 25.47 -15.92
CA ALA A 308 -3.26 26.42 -16.98
C ALA A 308 -4.55 26.07 -17.75
N ASP A 309 -4.97 24.83 -17.86
CA ASP A 309 -6.17 24.49 -18.63
C ASP A 309 -7.46 24.61 -17.79
N VAL A 310 -7.45 24.21 -16.53
CA VAL A 310 -8.61 24.37 -15.63
C VAL A 310 -8.71 25.80 -15.12
N GLU A 311 -7.60 26.43 -14.71
CA GLU A 311 -7.57 27.83 -14.28
C GLU A 311 -7.80 28.80 -15.44
N LYS A 312 -7.28 28.54 -16.63
CA LYS A 312 -7.60 29.34 -17.83
C LYS A 312 -9.08 29.24 -18.19
N ALA A 313 -9.69 28.05 -18.07
CA ALA A 313 -11.13 27.90 -18.26
C ALA A 313 -11.92 28.67 -17.18
N TYR A 314 -11.50 28.57 -15.92
CA TYR A 314 -12.12 29.30 -14.79
C TYR A 314 -11.95 30.83 -14.91
N LEU A 315 -10.76 31.29 -15.21
CA LEU A 315 -10.47 32.72 -15.44
C LEU A 315 -11.17 33.28 -16.68
N ARG A 316 -11.33 32.50 -17.75
CA ARG A 316 -12.18 32.86 -18.89
C ARG A 316 -13.62 33.04 -18.48
N THR A 317 -14.18 32.10 -17.72
CA THR A 317 -15.56 32.16 -17.22
C THR A 317 -15.76 33.40 -16.34
N ILE A 318 -14.85 33.71 -15.41
CA ILE A 318 -14.92 34.91 -14.56
C ILE A 318 -14.83 36.21 -15.42
N ASN A 319 -13.92 36.26 -16.37
CA ASN A 319 -13.78 37.43 -17.25
C ASN A 319 -15.01 37.63 -18.12
N ASP A 320 -15.65 36.57 -18.58
CA ASP A 320 -16.86 36.66 -19.39
C ASP A 320 -18.07 37.10 -18.53
N LEU A 321 -18.20 36.58 -17.31
CA LEU A 321 -19.21 37.06 -16.37
C LEU A 321 -19.01 38.53 -15.98
N GLN A 322 -17.77 39.00 -15.80
CA GLN A 322 -17.47 40.41 -15.55
C GLN A 322 -17.81 41.31 -16.76
N LYS A 323 -17.58 40.84 -17.99
CA LYS A 323 -17.96 41.56 -19.22
C LYS A 323 -19.47 41.67 -19.38
N GLU A 324 -20.20 40.58 -19.07
CA GLU A 324 -21.67 40.60 -19.08
C GLU A 324 -22.25 41.51 -18.01
N ALA A 325 -21.72 41.50 -16.79
CA ALA A 325 -22.11 42.41 -15.73
C ALA A 325 -21.90 43.86 -16.11
N LYS A 326 -20.75 44.22 -16.74
CA LYS A 326 -20.48 45.56 -17.24
C LYS A 326 -21.37 45.97 -18.41
N LYS A 327 -21.80 45.04 -19.27
CA LYS A 327 -22.75 45.31 -20.37
C LYS A 327 -24.17 45.58 -19.83
N ASN A 328 -24.58 44.84 -18.80
CA ASN A 328 -25.89 45.04 -18.19
C ASN A 328 -26.02 46.35 -17.40
N VAL A 329 -24.92 46.80 -16.75
CA VAL A 329 -24.88 48.10 -16.08
C VAL A 329 -24.91 49.29 -17.10
N LYS A 330 -24.40 49.08 -18.35
CA LYS A 330 -24.47 50.11 -19.42
C LYS A 330 -25.80 50.12 -20.17
N LYS A 331 -26.62 49.10 -20.08
CA LYS A 331 -27.98 49.04 -20.69
C LYS A 331 -29.09 49.53 -19.76
N GLY A 332 -28.80 49.76 -18.47
CA GLY A 332 -29.72 50.24 -17.46
C GLY A 332 -29.53 51.74 -17.12
N LYS A 333 -28.77 52.45 -17.96
CA LYS A 333 -28.75 53.93 -18.04
C LYS A 333 -29.18 54.30 -19.45
#